data_fec2d64a11b078a3a2ac2727edcda4ef
#
_entry.id   fec2d64a11b078a3a2ac2727edcda4ef
#
_cell.length_a   1.000
_cell.length_b   1.000
_cell.length_c   1.000
_cell.angle_alpha   90.00
_cell.angle_beta   90.00
_cell.angle_gamma   90.00
#
_symmetry.space_group_name_H-M   'P 1'
#
loop_
_entity.id
_entity.type
_entity.pdbx_description
1 polymer ?
#
loop_
_entity_poly.entity_id
_entity_poly.type
_entity_poly.pdbx_seq_one_letter_code
_entity_poly.pdbx_strand_id
1 'polypeptide(L)'
;EDLKSVLSNIARNIFSEDIKFRFYEHTFPYTDPSFEMEAEINGQWVEMLGSGLPRKSVLSNFGLTGYNGWAFGFGLERLAMASMDLPDIRLLWSQDERVKKQLKLGTKFIPPSKYPMITRDISFIVNKNFAPNDYFDLIRDIGGDLVEQVELLDKYEDAEKFGSDKVSYTYHIVYRSNERTLANKEVDVLQGEVYKQTAKQFGAQLR
;
A
#
# COMPACT_ATOMS: atom_id res chain seq x y z
N GLU A 1 -15.39 19.83 28.13
CA GLU A 1 -15.84 20.30 26.82
C GLU A 1 -14.65 20.50 25.87
N ASP A 2 -13.64 21.31 26.21
CA ASP A 2 -12.50 21.65 25.32
C ASP A 2 -11.73 20.43 24.83
N LEU A 3 -11.41 19.48 25.75
CA LEU A 3 -10.74 18.23 25.37
C LEU A 3 -11.51 17.45 24.29
N LYS A 4 -12.82 17.25 24.49
CA LYS A 4 -13.66 16.52 23.51
C LYS A 4 -13.75 17.26 22.18
N SER A 5 -13.81 18.59 22.20
CA SER A 5 -13.81 19.42 20.99
C SER A 5 -12.52 19.27 20.20
N VAL A 6 -11.37 19.35 20.86
CA VAL A 6 -10.05 19.17 20.21
C VAL A 6 -9.91 17.77 19.63
N LEU A 7 -10.26 16.74 20.37
CA LEU A 7 -10.17 15.34 19.91
C LEU A 7 -11.11 15.07 18.74
N SER A 8 -12.32 15.66 18.76
CA SER A 8 -13.26 15.57 17.63
C SER A 8 -12.71 16.20 16.35
N ASN A 9 -12.06 17.35 16.47
CA ASN A 9 -11.42 18.01 15.33
C ASN A 9 -10.22 17.19 14.80
N ILE A 10 -9.43 16.61 15.69
CA ILE A 10 -8.32 15.72 15.29
C ILE A 10 -8.87 14.51 14.50
N ALA A 11 -9.93 13.86 14.98
CA ALA A 11 -10.53 12.72 14.30
C ALA A 11 -11.03 13.08 12.89
N ARG A 12 -11.71 14.22 12.73
CA ARG A 12 -12.16 14.69 11.41
C ARG A 12 -11.01 14.97 10.45
N ASN A 13 -9.93 15.57 10.95
CA ASN A 13 -8.75 15.84 10.12
C ASN A 13 -7.98 14.61 9.70
N ILE A 14 -7.97 13.54 10.51
CA ILE A 14 -7.25 12.29 10.20
C ILE A 14 -8.05 11.43 9.23
N PHE A 15 -9.36 11.31 9.42
CA PHE A 15 -10.19 10.38 8.66
C PHE A 15 -11.04 11.08 7.58
N SER A 16 -12.04 11.86 8.00
CA SER A 16 -12.90 12.66 7.13
C SER A 16 -13.78 13.57 7.99
N GLU A 17 -14.35 14.61 7.38
CA GLU A 17 -15.36 15.48 8.02
C GLU A 17 -16.58 14.69 8.55
N ASP A 18 -16.98 13.64 7.83
CA ASP A 18 -18.18 12.84 8.11
C ASP A 18 -17.93 11.65 9.05
N ILE A 19 -16.71 11.52 9.59
CA ILE A 19 -16.39 10.39 10.49
C ILE A 19 -17.31 10.41 11.71
N LYS A 20 -17.96 9.28 11.96
CA LYS A 20 -18.72 9.10 13.20
C LYS A 20 -17.80 8.67 14.31
N PHE A 21 -17.91 9.34 15.44
CA PHE A 21 -17.16 9.04 16.65
C PHE A 21 -18.05 9.18 17.87
N ARG A 22 -17.63 8.55 18.97
CA ARG A 22 -18.30 8.62 20.26
C ARG A 22 -17.31 8.54 21.39
N PHE A 23 -17.68 9.10 22.54
CA PHE A 23 -16.91 9.07 23.76
C PHE A 23 -17.61 8.21 24.81
N TYR A 24 -16.83 7.36 25.47
CA TYR A 24 -17.27 6.60 26.62
C TYR A 24 -16.52 7.02 27.87
N GLU A 25 -17.20 6.99 29.01
CA GLU A 25 -16.52 7.10 30.30
C GLU A 25 -15.69 5.84 30.53
N HIS A 26 -14.47 6.03 30.99
CA HIS A 26 -13.52 5.00 31.31
C HIS A 26 -12.81 5.30 32.62
N THR A 27 -12.01 4.39 33.14
CA THR A 27 -11.21 4.60 34.34
C THR A 27 -9.74 4.34 34.05
N PHE A 28 -8.95 5.43 34.09
CA PHE A 28 -7.49 5.32 34.07
C PHE A 28 -6.90 5.74 35.41
N PRO A 29 -5.76 5.15 35.84
CA PRO A 29 -5.19 5.43 37.16
C PRO A 29 -4.69 6.87 37.31
N TYR A 30 -4.41 7.57 36.24
CA TYR A 30 -3.80 8.92 36.22
C TYR A 30 -4.74 10.04 35.79
N THR A 31 -5.96 9.74 35.33
CA THR A 31 -6.97 10.74 34.92
C THR A 31 -8.31 10.54 35.63
N ASP A 32 -9.07 11.65 35.83
CA ASP A 32 -10.42 11.66 36.38
C ASP A 32 -11.06 13.03 36.08
N PRO A 33 -12.15 13.14 35.28
CA PRO A 33 -12.77 12.03 34.55
C PRO A 33 -11.89 11.51 33.40
N SER A 34 -12.12 10.27 33.01
CA SER A 34 -11.43 9.61 31.91
C SER A 34 -12.41 9.20 30.83
N PHE A 35 -11.96 9.24 29.58
CA PHE A 35 -12.78 8.90 28.40
C PHE A 35 -11.97 8.09 27.39
N GLU A 36 -12.63 7.17 26.75
CA GLU A 36 -12.18 6.56 25.50
C GLU A 36 -12.96 7.18 24.33
N MET A 37 -12.30 7.31 23.19
CA MET A 37 -12.91 7.73 21.95
C MET A 37 -12.83 6.60 20.94
N GLU A 38 -13.98 6.23 20.37
CA GLU A 38 -14.10 5.29 19.26
C GLU A 38 -14.54 6.01 18.00
N ALA A 39 -14.06 5.53 16.85
CA ALA A 39 -14.51 5.92 15.53
C ALA A 39 -15.15 4.73 14.79
N GLU A 40 -16.16 5.00 13.96
CA GLU A 40 -16.78 3.99 13.10
C GLU A 40 -15.96 3.80 11.82
N ILE A 41 -15.20 2.69 11.74
CA ILE A 41 -14.35 2.32 10.62
C ILE A 41 -14.95 1.07 9.97
N ASN A 42 -15.32 1.16 8.69
CA ASN A 42 -15.94 0.04 7.94
C ASN A 42 -17.14 -0.61 8.65
N GLY A 43 -17.97 0.22 9.30
CA GLY A 43 -19.15 -0.24 10.03
C GLY A 43 -18.86 -0.86 11.41
N GLN A 44 -17.62 -0.79 11.88
CA GLN A 44 -17.22 -1.27 13.20
C GLN A 44 -16.70 -0.10 14.05
N TRP A 45 -17.04 -0.12 15.34
CA TRP A 45 -16.50 0.82 16.30
C TRP A 45 -15.12 0.37 16.75
N VAL A 46 -14.13 1.22 16.53
CA VAL A 46 -12.72 0.95 16.85
C VAL A 46 -12.23 2.02 17.83
N GLU A 47 -11.71 1.58 18.97
CA GLU A 47 -11.06 2.46 19.93
C GLU A 47 -9.83 3.13 19.29
N MET A 48 -9.77 4.45 19.37
CA MET A 48 -8.72 5.27 18.77
C MET A 48 -7.76 5.83 19.79
N LEU A 49 -8.28 6.24 20.95
CA LEU A 49 -7.50 6.90 21.99
C LEU A 49 -8.17 6.81 23.37
N GLY A 50 -7.33 6.88 24.41
CA GLY A 50 -7.74 7.21 25.76
C GLY A 50 -7.43 8.67 26.08
N SER A 51 -8.26 9.30 26.92
CA SER A 51 -8.12 10.70 27.30
C SER A 51 -8.70 10.99 28.67
N GLY A 52 -8.37 12.14 29.25
CA GLY A 52 -8.96 12.58 30.51
C GLY A 52 -8.27 13.79 31.13
N LEU A 53 -8.76 14.19 32.27
CA LEU A 53 -8.15 15.24 33.07
C LEU A 53 -7.17 14.60 34.08
N PRO A 54 -5.89 15.01 34.12
CA PRO A 54 -4.93 14.47 35.08
C PRO A 54 -5.43 14.68 36.52
N ARG A 55 -5.31 13.62 37.33
CA ARG A 55 -5.66 13.70 38.75
C ARG A 55 -4.80 14.72 39.46
N LYS A 56 -5.37 15.43 40.47
CA LYS A 56 -4.63 16.40 41.28
C LYS A 56 -3.37 15.80 41.92
N SER A 57 -3.41 14.55 42.34
CA SER A 57 -2.24 13.83 42.87
C SER A 57 -1.11 13.72 41.85
N VAL A 58 -1.43 13.46 40.59
CA VAL A 58 -0.44 13.38 39.49
C VAL A 58 0.20 14.77 39.28
N LEU A 59 -0.61 15.82 39.15
CA LEU A 59 -0.12 17.20 38.97
C LEU A 59 0.76 17.65 40.14
N SER A 60 0.36 17.34 41.40
CA SER A 60 1.13 17.69 42.60
C SER A 60 2.50 17.03 42.66
N ASN A 61 2.64 15.79 42.17
CA ASN A 61 3.93 15.09 42.10
C ASN A 61 4.94 15.80 41.17
N PHE A 62 4.45 16.64 40.24
CA PHE A 62 5.27 17.48 39.36
C PHE A 62 5.31 18.95 39.76
N GLY A 63 4.86 19.30 40.97
CA GLY A 63 4.86 20.68 41.48
C GLY A 63 3.81 21.58 40.82
N LEU A 64 2.83 21.02 40.11
CA LEU A 64 1.79 21.74 39.37
C LEU A 64 0.51 21.92 40.21
N THR A 65 0.66 22.35 41.45
CA THR A 65 -0.47 22.59 42.35
C THR A 65 -1.27 23.84 41.88
N GLY A 66 -2.59 23.65 41.73
CA GLY A 66 -3.47 24.74 41.26
C GLY A 66 -3.65 24.78 39.73
N TYR A 67 -2.96 23.97 39.00
CA TYR A 67 -3.16 23.77 37.56
C TYR A 67 -4.22 22.73 37.26
N ASN A 68 -4.80 22.83 36.09
CA ASN A 68 -5.56 21.76 35.44
C ASN A 68 -5.01 21.54 34.02
N GLY A 69 -5.46 20.47 33.35
CA GLY A 69 -5.03 20.15 31.99
C GLY A 69 -5.77 18.92 31.49
N TRP A 70 -5.36 18.46 30.34
CA TRP A 70 -5.85 17.22 29.75
C TRP A 70 -4.70 16.43 29.19
N ALA A 71 -4.91 15.12 29.19
CA ALA A 71 -4.02 14.16 28.58
C ALA A 71 -4.80 13.29 27.60
N PHE A 72 -4.15 12.89 26.52
CA PHE A 72 -4.67 11.90 25.58
C PHE A 72 -3.52 11.11 24.97
N GLY A 73 -3.82 9.89 24.54
CA GLY A 73 -2.86 9.04 23.87
C GLY A 73 -3.51 8.29 22.70
N PHE A 74 -2.96 8.43 21.51
CA PHE A 74 -3.38 7.71 20.32
C PHE A 74 -2.63 6.38 20.19
N GLY A 75 -3.34 5.31 19.78
CA GLY A 75 -2.71 4.13 19.22
C GLY A 75 -2.30 4.39 17.77
N LEU A 76 -1.02 4.71 17.52
CA LEU A 76 -0.54 5.06 16.17
C LEU A 76 -0.78 3.93 15.16
N GLU A 77 -0.60 2.70 15.60
CA GLU A 77 -0.87 1.52 14.77
C GLU A 77 -2.35 1.41 14.39
N ARG A 78 -3.26 1.72 15.30
CA ARG A 78 -4.70 1.73 15.03
C ARG A 78 -5.08 2.81 14.03
N LEU A 79 -4.49 4.02 14.18
CA LEU A 79 -4.66 5.11 13.21
C LEU A 79 -4.14 4.70 11.83
N ALA A 80 -2.96 4.10 11.76
CA ALA A 80 -2.37 3.63 10.51
C ALA A 80 -3.24 2.55 9.85
N MET A 81 -3.70 1.55 10.63
CA MET A 81 -4.60 0.51 10.13
C MET A 81 -5.89 1.10 9.55
N ALA A 82 -6.53 2.01 10.29
CA ALA A 82 -7.77 2.65 9.87
C ALA A 82 -7.57 3.49 8.59
N SER A 83 -6.47 4.25 8.51
CA SER A 83 -6.17 5.09 7.35
C SER A 83 -5.86 4.30 6.08
N MET A 84 -5.37 3.07 6.22
CA MET A 84 -5.00 2.18 5.11
C MET A 84 -6.00 1.04 4.87
N ASP A 85 -7.05 0.95 5.69
CA ASP A 85 -8.03 -0.16 5.65
C ASP A 85 -7.35 -1.55 5.82
N LEU A 86 -6.38 -1.63 6.75
CA LEU A 86 -5.64 -2.87 7.01
C LEU A 86 -6.51 -3.83 7.84
N PRO A 87 -6.70 -5.08 7.39
CA PRO A 87 -7.51 -6.05 8.12
C PRO A 87 -6.82 -6.67 9.34
N ASP A 88 -5.49 -6.52 9.45
CA ASP A 88 -4.69 -7.15 10.52
C ASP A 88 -3.48 -6.29 10.85
N ILE A 89 -3.29 -5.99 12.13
CA ILE A 89 -2.16 -5.17 12.62
C ILE A 89 -0.79 -5.76 12.26
N ARG A 90 -0.68 -7.08 12.16
CA ARG A 90 0.57 -7.77 11.81
C ARG A 90 1.09 -7.41 10.43
N LEU A 91 0.23 -6.89 9.54
CA LEU A 91 0.63 -6.41 8.22
C LEU A 91 1.59 -5.23 8.28
N LEU A 92 1.53 -4.41 9.35
CA LEU A 92 2.48 -3.30 9.56
C LEU A 92 3.94 -3.76 9.67
N TRP A 93 4.17 -5.01 10.07
CA TRP A 93 5.50 -5.62 10.19
C TRP A 93 5.75 -6.75 9.18
N SER A 94 4.92 -6.83 8.15
CA SER A 94 5.08 -7.84 7.10
C SER A 94 6.44 -7.74 6.41
N GLN A 95 7.05 -8.89 6.13
CA GLN A 95 8.26 -8.97 5.31
C GLN A 95 7.97 -9.18 3.81
N ASP A 96 6.70 -9.35 3.44
CA ASP A 96 6.29 -9.45 2.03
C ASP A 96 6.40 -8.07 1.36
N GLU A 97 7.24 -7.97 0.32
CA GLU A 97 7.47 -6.72 -0.41
C GLU A 97 6.19 -6.18 -1.09
N ARG A 98 5.23 -7.04 -1.43
CA ARG A 98 3.94 -6.65 -1.99
C ARG A 98 3.07 -5.95 -0.95
N VAL A 99 3.20 -6.33 0.32
CA VAL A 99 2.57 -5.65 1.46
C VAL A 99 3.29 -4.33 1.75
N LYS A 100 4.61 -4.38 1.93
CA LYS A 100 5.43 -3.19 2.27
C LYS A 100 5.22 -2.02 1.31
N LYS A 101 5.18 -2.29 0.00
CA LYS A 101 4.97 -1.27 -1.05
C LYS A 101 3.63 -0.53 -0.91
N GLN A 102 2.63 -1.15 -0.26
CA GLN A 102 1.30 -0.59 -0.06
C GLN A 102 1.15 0.17 1.27
N LEU A 103 2.08 0.02 2.22
CA LEU A 103 1.99 0.66 3.54
C LEU A 103 2.27 2.18 3.43
N LYS A 104 1.29 2.91 2.95
CA LYS A 104 1.30 4.37 2.81
C LYS A 104 0.00 4.93 3.36
N LEU A 105 0.08 5.85 4.33
CA LEU A 105 -1.08 6.49 4.93
C LEU A 105 -2.01 7.08 3.85
N GLY A 106 -3.30 6.86 4.00
CA GLY A 106 -4.32 7.30 3.05
C GLY A 106 -4.44 6.45 1.78
N THR A 107 -3.64 5.39 1.62
CA THR A 107 -3.75 4.45 0.50
C THR A 107 -4.48 3.19 0.96
N LYS A 108 -5.58 2.85 0.30
CA LYS A 108 -6.35 1.65 0.63
C LYS A 108 -5.54 0.40 0.31
N PHE A 109 -5.40 -0.49 1.31
CA PHE A 109 -4.69 -1.75 1.17
C PHE A 109 -5.48 -2.76 0.34
N ILE A 110 -4.79 -3.41 -0.59
CA ILE A 110 -5.32 -4.52 -1.38
C ILE A 110 -4.55 -5.79 -1.01
N PRO A 111 -5.22 -6.81 -0.44
CA PRO A 111 -4.53 -8.04 -0.05
C PRO A 111 -3.79 -8.68 -1.23
N PRO A 112 -2.48 -8.98 -1.09
CA PRO A 112 -1.74 -9.69 -2.12
C PRO A 112 -2.36 -11.05 -2.41
N SER A 113 -2.34 -11.45 -3.68
CA SER A 113 -2.85 -12.74 -4.08
C SER A 113 -2.15 -13.89 -3.36
N LYS A 114 -2.94 -14.87 -2.90
CA LYS A 114 -2.47 -16.13 -2.30
C LYS A 114 -2.14 -17.21 -3.32
N TYR A 115 -2.46 -16.98 -4.59
CA TYR A 115 -2.25 -17.95 -5.65
C TYR A 115 -0.81 -17.90 -6.19
N PRO A 116 -0.28 -19.00 -6.71
CA PRO A 116 1.07 -19.04 -7.24
C PRO A 116 1.21 -18.16 -8.49
N MET A 117 2.40 -17.58 -8.65
CA MET A 117 2.76 -16.84 -9.86
C MET A 117 3.25 -17.79 -10.96
N ILE A 118 3.14 -17.34 -12.21
CA ILE A 118 3.82 -17.89 -13.36
C ILE A 118 4.69 -16.77 -13.95
N THR A 119 5.94 -17.07 -14.26
CA THR A 119 6.86 -16.09 -14.81
C THR A 119 7.22 -16.44 -16.26
N ARG A 120 7.47 -15.38 -17.06
CA ARG A 120 7.99 -15.50 -18.42
C ARG A 120 8.99 -14.39 -18.68
N ASP A 121 10.05 -14.75 -19.38
CA ASP A 121 11.05 -13.80 -19.86
C ASP A 121 10.86 -13.55 -21.34
N ILE A 122 11.20 -12.33 -21.77
CA ILE A 122 11.24 -11.98 -23.17
C ILE A 122 12.49 -11.14 -23.45
N SER A 123 13.26 -11.56 -24.45
CA SER A 123 14.42 -10.83 -24.93
C SER A 123 14.23 -10.40 -26.38
N PHE A 124 14.56 -9.16 -26.69
CA PHE A 124 14.45 -8.61 -28.03
C PHE A 124 15.45 -7.49 -28.29
N ILE A 125 15.71 -7.26 -29.58
CA ILE A 125 16.58 -6.19 -30.07
C ILE A 125 15.69 -5.15 -30.75
N VAL A 126 15.89 -3.88 -30.40
CA VAL A 126 15.16 -2.72 -30.97
C VAL A 126 16.12 -1.57 -31.26
N ASN A 127 15.63 -0.56 -31.95
CA ASN A 127 16.36 0.71 -32.13
C ASN A 127 16.50 1.46 -30.80
N LYS A 128 17.57 2.25 -30.66
CA LYS A 128 17.87 3.02 -29.44
C LYS A 128 16.82 4.08 -29.06
N ASN A 129 15.96 4.46 -29.99
CA ASN A 129 14.85 5.37 -29.72
C ASN A 129 13.63 4.70 -29.05
N PHE A 130 13.72 3.41 -28.75
CA PHE A 130 12.71 2.68 -28.01
C PHE A 130 12.47 3.27 -26.63
N ALA A 131 11.20 3.50 -26.28
CA ALA A 131 10.78 3.99 -24.97
C ALA A 131 10.31 2.83 -24.08
N PRO A 132 11.04 2.50 -23.00
CA PRO A 132 10.66 1.41 -22.08
C PRO A 132 9.25 1.54 -21.51
N ASN A 133 8.75 2.77 -21.29
CA ASN A 133 7.41 2.99 -20.73
C ASN A 133 6.31 2.48 -21.66
N ASP A 134 6.44 2.70 -22.97
CA ASP A 134 5.47 2.22 -23.95
C ASP A 134 5.39 0.68 -23.96
N TYR A 135 6.48 0.01 -23.58
CA TYR A 135 6.52 -1.43 -23.47
C TYR A 135 5.82 -1.96 -22.21
N PHE A 136 5.94 -1.26 -21.10
CA PHE A 136 5.16 -1.58 -19.89
C PHE A 136 3.65 -1.44 -20.16
N ASP A 137 3.25 -0.42 -20.90
CA ASP A 137 1.85 -0.21 -21.29
C ASP A 137 1.37 -1.33 -22.21
N LEU A 138 2.15 -1.72 -23.22
CA LEU A 138 1.83 -2.86 -24.09
C LEU A 138 1.56 -4.15 -23.30
N ILE A 139 2.45 -4.50 -22.35
CA ILE A 139 2.30 -5.71 -21.55
C ILE A 139 1.04 -5.66 -20.70
N ARG A 140 0.73 -4.51 -20.09
CA ARG A 140 -0.47 -4.31 -19.29
C ARG A 140 -1.74 -4.36 -20.12
N ASP A 141 -1.74 -3.78 -21.30
CA ASP A 141 -2.88 -3.81 -22.21
C ASP A 141 -3.23 -5.24 -22.65
N ILE A 142 -2.22 -6.10 -22.84
CA ILE A 142 -2.42 -7.50 -23.24
C ILE A 142 -2.81 -8.38 -22.05
N GLY A 143 -2.09 -8.25 -20.94
CA GLY A 143 -2.26 -9.16 -19.79
C GLY A 143 -3.26 -8.67 -18.75
N GLY A 144 -3.63 -7.37 -18.76
CA GLY A 144 -4.60 -6.78 -17.85
C GLY A 144 -4.25 -7.03 -16.39
N ASP A 145 -5.27 -7.38 -15.60
CA ASP A 145 -5.14 -7.67 -14.17
C ASP A 145 -4.32 -8.92 -13.85
N LEU A 146 -3.96 -9.72 -14.86
CA LEU A 146 -3.09 -10.88 -14.66
C LEU A 146 -1.60 -10.53 -14.61
N VAL A 147 -1.21 -9.33 -15.03
CA VAL A 147 0.18 -8.87 -14.94
C VAL A 147 0.43 -8.23 -13.57
N GLU A 148 1.09 -8.98 -12.69
CA GLU A 148 1.46 -8.47 -11.35
C GLU A 148 2.67 -7.55 -11.39
N GLN A 149 3.69 -7.92 -12.18
CA GLN A 149 4.94 -7.16 -12.26
C GLN A 149 5.60 -7.33 -13.63
N VAL A 150 6.24 -6.27 -14.09
CA VAL A 150 7.16 -6.27 -15.23
C VAL A 150 8.47 -5.64 -14.76
N GLU A 151 9.58 -6.32 -14.98
CA GLU A 151 10.89 -5.88 -14.54
C GLU A 151 11.89 -5.95 -15.70
N LEU A 152 12.69 -4.90 -15.87
CA LEU A 152 13.82 -4.92 -16.79
C LEU A 152 14.97 -5.69 -16.13
N LEU A 153 15.28 -6.88 -16.65
CA LEU A 153 16.40 -7.69 -16.17
C LEU A 153 17.74 -7.25 -16.73
N ASP A 154 17.76 -6.93 -18.03
CA ASP A 154 19.01 -6.61 -18.72
C ASP A 154 18.80 -5.63 -19.86
N LYS A 155 19.78 -4.74 -20.03
CA LYS A 155 19.92 -3.85 -21.17
C LYS A 155 21.34 -3.96 -21.67
N TYR A 156 21.52 -4.45 -22.92
CA TYR A 156 22.81 -4.73 -23.50
C TYR A 156 22.99 -4.09 -24.87
N GLU A 157 24.12 -3.43 -25.07
CA GLU A 157 24.49 -2.79 -26.32
C GLU A 157 25.79 -3.43 -26.87
N ASP A 158 25.77 -3.80 -28.15
CA ASP A 158 26.92 -4.37 -28.83
C ASP A 158 26.86 -3.97 -30.30
N ALA A 159 27.69 -3.00 -30.67
CA ALA A 159 27.70 -2.43 -32.01
C ALA A 159 28.17 -3.42 -33.09
N GLU A 160 29.00 -4.41 -32.72
CA GLU A 160 29.48 -5.42 -33.65
C GLU A 160 28.41 -6.48 -33.95
N LYS A 161 27.57 -6.82 -32.94
CA LYS A 161 26.53 -7.85 -33.05
C LYS A 161 25.22 -7.32 -33.61
N PHE A 162 24.80 -6.11 -33.20
CA PHE A 162 23.46 -5.58 -33.47
C PHE A 162 23.45 -4.34 -34.36
N GLY A 163 24.61 -3.68 -34.54
CA GLY A 163 24.74 -2.37 -35.12
C GLY A 163 24.75 -1.27 -34.05
N SER A 164 25.27 -0.09 -34.41
CA SER A 164 25.45 1.04 -33.47
C SER A 164 24.15 1.71 -33.02
N ASP A 165 23.04 1.46 -33.72
CA ASP A 165 21.73 2.06 -33.52
C ASP A 165 20.74 1.15 -32.78
N LYS A 166 21.18 -0.04 -32.36
CA LYS A 166 20.34 -1.04 -31.72
C LYS A 166 20.77 -1.36 -30.28
N VAL A 167 19.80 -1.85 -29.52
CA VAL A 167 19.97 -2.26 -28.12
C VAL A 167 19.11 -3.50 -27.84
N SER A 168 19.62 -4.41 -27.07
CA SER A 168 18.90 -5.60 -26.58
C SER A 168 18.32 -5.33 -25.20
N TYR A 169 17.05 -5.66 -25.00
CA TYR A 169 16.35 -5.63 -23.72
C TYR A 169 15.90 -7.03 -23.33
N THR A 170 15.95 -7.34 -22.05
CA THR A 170 15.35 -8.54 -21.47
C THR A 170 14.43 -8.13 -20.33
N TYR A 171 13.17 -8.51 -20.43
CA TYR A 171 12.15 -8.24 -19.41
C TYR A 171 11.67 -9.55 -18.78
N HIS A 172 11.42 -9.48 -17.47
CA HIS A 172 10.77 -10.50 -16.66
C HIS A 172 9.34 -10.09 -16.40
N ILE A 173 8.37 -10.96 -16.71
CA ILE A 173 6.95 -10.72 -16.53
C ILE A 173 6.42 -11.72 -15.52
N VAL A 174 5.78 -11.22 -14.47
CA VAL A 174 5.11 -12.02 -13.45
C VAL A 174 3.62 -11.98 -13.68
N TYR A 175 3.03 -13.14 -13.95
CA TYR A 175 1.59 -13.32 -14.09
C TYR A 175 1.01 -13.96 -12.84
N ARG A 176 -0.10 -13.40 -12.35
CA ARG A 176 -0.83 -13.93 -11.20
C ARG A 176 -2.29 -13.49 -11.25
N SER A 177 -3.20 -14.36 -10.81
CA SER A 177 -4.60 -14.00 -10.59
C SER A 177 -4.87 -13.78 -9.10
N ASN A 178 -5.79 -12.90 -8.76
CA ASN A 178 -6.31 -12.71 -7.41
C ASN A 178 -7.43 -13.71 -7.06
N GLU A 179 -7.95 -14.43 -8.04
CA GLU A 179 -9.15 -15.26 -7.91
C GLU A 179 -8.84 -16.75 -7.97
N ARG A 180 -7.81 -17.17 -8.74
CA ARG A 180 -7.51 -18.59 -9.02
C ARG A 180 -6.06 -18.82 -9.35
N THR A 181 -5.65 -20.08 -9.34
CA THR A 181 -4.37 -20.51 -9.93
C THR A 181 -4.46 -20.42 -11.47
N LEU A 182 -3.45 -19.80 -12.08
CA LEU A 182 -3.31 -19.73 -13.54
C LEU A 182 -2.78 -21.06 -14.10
N ALA A 183 -3.22 -21.40 -15.30
CA ALA A 183 -2.65 -22.51 -16.04
C ALA A 183 -1.51 -22.02 -16.97
N ASN A 184 -0.44 -22.81 -17.13
CA ASN A 184 0.66 -22.44 -18.04
C ASN A 184 0.17 -22.14 -19.47
N LYS A 185 -0.77 -22.94 -19.99
CA LYS A 185 -1.29 -22.75 -21.36
C LYS A 185 -1.96 -21.40 -21.59
N GLU A 186 -2.69 -20.86 -20.60
CA GLU A 186 -3.31 -19.54 -20.73
C GLU A 186 -2.28 -18.42 -20.68
N VAL A 187 -1.24 -18.57 -19.84
CA VAL A 187 -0.12 -17.62 -19.80
C VAL A 187 0.69 -17.69 -21.10
N ASP A 188 0.88 -18.86 -21.67
CA ASP A 188 1.58 -19.03 -22.95
C ASP A 188 0.84 -18.34 -24.11
N VAL A 189 -0.49 -18.32 -24.09
CA VAL A 189 -1.29 -17.55 -25.07
C VAL A 189 -1.06 -16.05 -24.91
N LEU A 190 -1.10 -15.52 -23.68
CA LEU A 190 -0.81 -14.10 -23.42
C LEU A 190 0.61 -13.75 -23.82
N GLN A 191 1.58 -14.58 -23.45
CA GLN A 191 2.98 -14.37 -23.80
C GLN A 191 3.20 -14.41 -25.31
N GLY A 192 2.50 -15.28 -26.03
CA GLY A 192 2.52 -15.34 -27.50
C GLY A 192 2.02 -14.03 -28.14
N GLU A 193 0.98 -13.42 -27.58
CA GLU A 193 0.49 -12.13 -28.05
C GLU A 193 1.47 -10.99 -27.71
N VAL A 194 2.09 -11.03 -26.51
CA VAL A 194 3.17 -10.11 -26.15
C VAL A 194 4.31 -10.18 -27.18
N TYR A 195 4.78 -11.35 -27.53
CA TYR A 195 5.83 -11.55 -28.56
C TYR A 195 5.42 -10.92 -29.89
N LYS A 196 4.22 -11.23 -30.37
CA LYS A 196 3.69 -10.76 -31.64
C LYS A 196 3.57 -9.24 -31.70
N GLN A 197 3.02 -8.63 -30.66
CA GLN A 197 2.84 -7.18 -30.59
C GLN A 197 4.16 -6.45 -30.37
N THR A 198 5.10 -7.01 -29.62
CA THR A 198 6.47 -6.49 -29.48
C THR A 198 7.14 -6.35 -30.83
N ALA A 199 7.09 -7.42 -31.66
CA ALA A 199 7.65 -7.36 -33.01
C ALA A 199 6.93 -6.35 -33.90
N LYS A 200 5.59 -6.30 -33.83
CA LYS A 200 4.77 -5.45 -34.70
C LYS A 200 4.89 -3.96 -34.36
N GLN A 201 4.79 -3.59 -33.07
CA GLN A 201 4.74 -2.18 -32.66
C GLN A 201 6.12 -1.53 -32.62
N PHE A 202 7.13 -2.26 -32.19
CA PHE A 202 8.47 -1.72 -31.99
C PHE A 202 9.46 -2.13 -33.07
N GLY A 203 9.03 -2.91 -34.06
CA GLY A 203 9.95 -3.46 -35.06
C GLY A 203 11.03 -4.34 -34.42
N ALA A 204 10.71 -4.97 -33.29
CA ALA A 204 11.65 -5.71 -32.49
C ALA A 204 12.00 -7.06 -33.12
N GLN A 205 13.28 -7.42 -33.06
CA GLN A 205 13.77 -8.75 -33.38
C GLN A 205 13.83 -9.58 -32.10
N LEU A 206 12.94 -10.55 -31.98
CA LEU A 206 12.90 -11.48 -30.83
C LEU A 206 14.15 -12.36 -30.78
N ARG A 207 14.55 -12.77 -29.57
CA ARG A 207 15.71 -13.64 -29.34
C ARG A 207 15.30 -14.89 -28.59
#